data_9851c15d0b40f9c9d5be3500de57d9f2
#
_entry.id   9851c15d0b40f9c9d5be3500de57d9f2
#
_cell.length_a   1.000
_cell.length_b   1.000
_cell.length_c   1.000
_cell.angle_alpha   90.00
_cell.angle_beta   90.00
_cell.angle_gamma   90.00
#
_symmetry.space_group_name_H-M   'P 1'
#
loop_
_entity.id
_entity.type
_entity.pdbx_description
1 polymer ?
#
loop_
_entity_poly.entity_id
_entity_poly.type
_entity_poly.pdbx_seq_one_letter_code
_entity_poly.pdbx_strand_id
1 'polypeptide(L)'
;MFAALVNKYGLVPKSAYPESENSRNSDDFKQYLNSKLREFAAELRRRSVAGASEDELRALKDEYMGTVYRICAVALGEPPEKFDFFARPKDDDEDKKGEARKCKAEADADGKAESCKCGESCKCEGKSDAKACKCDKDKSDKPKTGKDERPQIREIGITPLEFYKKYVPVDVNDFVTLANAPLKNRPFNQRYRIRFSANVAEAGDMEFVNVPLDVFKKAALDQLTAGHPVWFACDCTQFALRKDGFFDQSVVRVDQLFGTEFTGDKAHGLEYGDSPSNHAMTFTGVNLGEDGKPNRWKVENSWGKDAGKDGYYVMSDAWFDRYVTELIIRKEYLDDATRALLTTEPVELDPWQPLTRRCR
;
A
#
# COMPACT_ATOMS: atom_id res chain seq x y z
N MET A 1 13.61 -0.20 1.80
CA MET A 1 13.54 1.29 1.93
C MET A 1 12.71 1.74 3.14
N PHE A 2 11.42 1.42 3.26
CA PHE A 2 10.61 1.82 4.42
C PHE A 2 11.18 1.29 5.74
N ALA A 3 11.52 0.01 5.80
CA ALA A 3 12.15 -0.60 6.98
C ALA A 3 13.43 0.14 7.44
N ALA A 4 14.25 0.57 6.50
CA ALA A 4 15.48 1.32 6.80
C ALA A 4 15.18 2.66 7.50
N LEU A 5 14.15 3.37 7.05
CA LEU A 5 13.72 4.61 7.70
C LEU A 5 13.17 4.35 9.11
N VAL A 6 12.34 3.32 9.28
CA VAL A 6 11.78 2.96 10.59
C VAL A 6 12.88 2.52 11.56
N ASN A 7 13.83 1.71 11.11
CA ASN A 7 14.96 1.28 11.93
C ASN A 7 15.84 2.45 12.39
N LYS A 8 16.04 3.45 11.53
CA LYS A 8 16.89 4.60 11.84
C LYS A 8 16.15 5.68 12.63
N TYR A 9 14.92 5.98 12.25
CA TYR A 9 14.21 7.16 12.77
C TYR A 9 12.97 6.83 13.60
N GLY A 10 12.53 5.57 13.62
CA GLY A 10 11.28 5.17 14.30
C GLY A 10 10.02 5.56 13.54
N LEU A 11 8.91 5.62 14.28
CA LEU A 11 7.60 6.02 13.78
C LEU A 11 7.00 7.12 14.65
N VAL A 12 6.23 8.00 14.03
CA VAL A 12 5.48 9.07 14.71
C VAL A 12 4.01 8.92 14.36
N PRO A 13 3.09 8.91 15.34
CA PRO A 13 1.67 8.84 15.07
C PRO A 13 1.17 10.16 14.43
N LYS A 14 0.13 10.07 13.60
CA LYS A 14 -0.46 11.22 12.90
C LYS A 14 -0.93 12.34 13.83
N SER A 15 -1.27 12.01 15.09
CA SER A 15 -1.64 12.99 16.11
C SER A 15 -0.48 13.89 16.56
N ALA A 16 0.77 13.39 16.48
CA ALA A 16 1.96 14.14 16.86
C ALA A 16 2.66 14.81 15.65
N TYR A 17 2.46 14.26 14.46
CA TYR A 17 2.98 14.82 13.20
C TYR A 17 1.89 14.75 12.12
N PRO A 18 1.00 15.74 12.07
CA PRO A 18 -0.13 15.75 11.15
C PRO A 18 0.31 15.97 9.71
N GLU A 19 -0.51 15.52 8.77
CA GLU A 19 -0.28 15.79 7.35
C GLU A 19 -0.32 17.28 7.05
N SER A 20 0.69 17.74 6.27
CA SER A 20 0.68 19.03 5.63
C SER A 20 -0.10 18.98 4.30
N GLU A 21 -0.43 20.12 3.69
CA GLU A 21 -1.02 20.13 2.36
C GLU A 21 -0.09 19.49 1.32
N ASN A 22 1.22 19.76 1.43
CA ASN A 22 2.22 19.16 0.54
C ASN A 22 2.42 17.66 0.75
N SER A 23 2.07 17.09 1.90
CA SER A 23 2.09 15.62 2.08
C SER A 23 0.90 14.94 1.41
N ARG A 24 -0.23 15.63 1.25
CA ARG A 24 -1.41 15.17 0.53
C ARG A 24 -1.25 15.24 -0.98
N ASN A 25 -0.70 16.35 -1.46
CA ASN A 25 -0.36 16.56 -2.86
C ASN A 25 1.06 17.10 -2.97
N SER A 26 2.01 16.21 -3.26
CA SER A 26 3.43 16.53 -3.23
C SER A 26 4.00 16.95 -4.61
N ASP A 27 3.18 17.11 -5.64
CA ASP A 27 3.67 17.27 -7.01
C ASP A 27 4.43 18.59 -7.20
N ASP A 28 3.86 19.71 -6.75
CA ASP A 28 4.51 21.02 -6.89
C ASP A 28 5.81 21.10 -6.11
N PHE A 29 5.78 20.72 -4.84
CA PHE A 29 6.98 20.75 -4.00
C PHE A 29 8.07 19.81 -4.52
N LYS A 30 7.72 18.61 -4.99
CA LYS A 30 8.67 17.66 -5.61
C LYS A 30 9.28 18.23 -6.89
N GLN A 31 8.51 18.97 -7.69
CA GLN A 31 9.02 19.62 -8.89
C GLN A 31 10.16 20.59 -8.55
N TYR A 32 9.97 21.48 -7.58
CA TYR A 32 11.00 22.44 -7.14
C TYR A 32 12.19 21.75 -6.49
N LEU A 33 11.95 20.76 -5.62
CA LEU A 33 13.01 19.97 -4.99
C LEU A 33 13.85 19.26 -6.04
N ASN A 34 13.23 18.58 -7.00
CA ASN A 34 13.94 17.89 -8.08
C ASN A 34 14.71 18.85 -8.98
N SER A 35 14.19 20.04 -9.26
CA SER A 35 14.92 21.07 -10.01
C SER A 35 16.20 21.47 -9.27
N LYS A 36 16.10 21.72 -7.96
CA LYS A 36 17.24 22.10 -7.15
C LYS A 36 18.28 20.97 -7.01
N LEU A 37 17.84 19.73 -6.86
CA LEU A 37 18.74 18.55 -6.85
C LEU A 37 19.52 18.41 -8.17
N ARG A 38 18.87 18.69 -9.31
CA ARG A 38 19.55 18.69 -10.63
C ARG A 38 20.57 19.80 -10.76
N GLU A 39 20.26 21.01 -10.28
CA GLU A 39 21.23 22.12 -10.22
C GLU A 39 22.48 21.73 -9.41
N PHE A 40 22.27 21.17 -8.21
CA PHE A 40 23.35 20.72 -7.35
C PHE A 40 24.19 19.61 -7.98
N ALA A 41 23.54 18.64 -8.62
CA ALA A 41 24.22 17.57 -9.34
C ALA A 41 25.07 18.11 -10.51
N ALA A 42 24.54 19.08 -11.26
CA ALA A 42 25.27 19.72 -12.36
C ALA A 42 26.50 20.48 -11.86
N GLU A 43 26.38 21.22 -10.76
CA GLU A 43 27.51 21.96 -10.17
C GLU A 43 28.57 21.03 -9.61
N LEU A 44 28.18 19.97 -8.88
CA LEU A 44 29.13 18.96 -8.39
C LEU A 44 29.90 18.31 -9.54
N ARG A 45 29.24 17.95 -10.64
CA ARG A 45 29.90 17.42 -11.84
C ARG A 45 30.86 18.43 -12.46
N ARG A 46 30.44 19.68 -12.57
CA ARG A 46 31.30 20.75 -13.13
C ARG A 46 32.55 20.91 -12.29
N ARG A 47 32.43 20.92 -10.97
CA ARG A 47 33.57 21.02 -10.03
C ARG A 47 34.48 19.81 -10.11
N SER A 48 33.91 18.61 -10.17
CA SER A 48 34.68 17.36 -10.33
C SER A 48 35.48 17.35 -11.62
N VAL A 49 34.87 17.75 -12.75
CA VAL A 49 35.60 17.89 -14.03
C VAL A 49 36.70 18.96 -13.98
N ALA A 50 36.51 20.02 -13.19
CA ALA A 50 37.51 21.07 -12.98
C ALA A 50 38.61 20.65 -12.00
N GLY A 51 38.63 19.42 -11.47
CA GLY A 51 39.69 18.88 -10.64
C GLY A 51 39.48 19.11 -9.13
N ALA A 52 38.27 19.45 -8.68
CA ALA A 52 37.97 19.53 -7.24
C ALA A 52 38.22 18.18 -6.56
N SER A 53 38.78 18.23 -5.36
CA SER A 53 39.02 17.04 -4.52
C SER A 53 37.70 16.43 -4.02
N GLU A 54 37.75 15.17 -3.60
CA GLU A 54 36.61 14.50 -3.01
C GLU A 54 36.11 15.22 -1.74
N ASP A 55 37.01 15.73 -0.91
CA ASP A 55 36.67 16.44 0.32
C ASP A 55 35.94 17.76 0.02
N GLU A 56 36.36 18.51 -1.00
CA GLU A 56 35.69 19.74 -1.43
C GLU A 56 34.30 19.43 -1.98
N LEU A 57 34.14 18.34 -2.75
CA LEU A 57 32.84 17.91 -3.26
C LEU A 57 31.90 17.43 -2.13
N ARG A 58 32.44 16.75 -1.12
CA ARG A 58 31.67 16.34 0.07
C ARG A 58 31.19 17.53 0.88
N ALA A 59 32.08 18.49 1.16
CA ALA A 59 31.72 19.71 1.88
C ALA A 59 30.65 20.51 1.15
N LEU A 60 30.76 20.65 -0.17
CA LEU A 60 29.75 21.32 -0.99
C LEU A 60 28.41 20.56 -1.00
N LYS A 61 28.45 19.23 -1.06
CA LYS A 61 27.24 18.39 -0.94
C LYS A 61 26.55 18.62 0.40
N ASP A 62 27.29 18.71 1.50
CA ASP A 62 26.71 18.91 2.83
C ASP A 62 26.04 20.30 2.95
N GLU A 63 26.62 21.35 2.35
CA GLU A 63 25.97 22.65 2.21
C GLU A 63 24.65 22.54 1.43
N TYR A 64 24.66 21.83 0.31
CA TYR A 64 23.45 21.61 -0.51
C TYR A 64 22.39 20.83 0.25
N MET A 65 22.78 19.84 1.07
CA MET A 65 21.84 19.10 1.91
C MET A 65 21.12 19.98 2.93
N GLY A 66 21.78 21.03 3.45
CA GLY A 66 21.12 22.04 4.28
C GLY A 66 20.01 22.78 3.54
N THR A 67 20.21 23.07 2.25
CA THR A 67 19.14 23.66 1.40
C THR A 67 18.01 22.68 1.12
N VAL A 68 18.33 21.41 0.84
CA VAL A 68 17.32 20.34 0.64
C VAL A 68 16.48 20.17 1.91
N TYR A 69 17.12 20.10 3.08
CA TYR A 69 16.42 20.01 4.37
C TYR A 69 15.45 21.18 4.56
N ARG A 70 15.88 22.42 4.30
CA ARG A 70 15.03 23.61 4.41
C ARG A 70 13.80 23.56 3.50
N ILE A 71 13.96 23.11 2.25
CA ILE A 71 12.85 22.92 1.33
C ILE A 71 11.86 21.88 1.89
N CYS A 72 12.35 20.76 2.38
CA CYS A 72 11.51 19.72 2.98
C CYS A 72 10.81 20.23 4.26
N ALA A 73 11.52 20.90 5.15
CA ALA A 73 10.97 21.44 6.40
C ALA A 73 9.88 22.49 6.15
N VAL A 74 10.05 23.36 5.16
CA VAL A 74 9.02 24.34 4.77
C VAL A 74 7.79 23.65 4.19
N ALA A 75 7.96 22.60 3.37
CA ALA A 75 6.86 21.93 2.71
C ALA A 75 6.11 20.95 3.62
N LEU A 76 6.82 20.22 4.48
CA LEU A 76 6.29 19.09 5.25
C LEU A 76 6.23 19.34 6.75
N GLY A 77 6.90 20.37 7.26
CA GLY A 77 7.17 20.60 8.68
C GLY A 77 8.42 19.86 9.16
N GLU A 78 8.87 20.19 10.35
CA GLU A 78 10.00 19.50 10.98
C GLU A 78 9.49 18.27 11.75
N PRO A 79 10.07 17.08 11.52
CA PRO A 79 9.67 15.89 12.27
C PRO A 79 10.09 16.05 13.74
N PRO A 80 9.23 15.67 14.70
CA PRO A 80 9.51 15.83 16.11
C PRO A 80 10.60 14.84 16.58
N GLU A 81 11.57 15.32 17.33
CA GLU A 81 12.55 14.46 18.02
C GLU A 81 11.91 13.70 19.19
N LYS A 82 10.95 14.34 19.86
CA LYS A 82 10.14 13.79 20.95
C LYS A 82 8.72 14.30 20.85
N PHE A 83 7.76 13.50 21.31
CA PHE A 83 6.36 13.90 21.32
C PHE A 83 5.61 13.27 22.50
N ASP A 84 4.47 13.86 22.82
CA ASP A 84 3.54 13.29 23.77
C ASP A 84 2.54 12.39 23.04
N PHE A 85 2.29 11.21 23.59
CA PHE A 85 1.36 10.24 23.02
C PHE A 85 0.28 9.87 24.05
N PHE A 86 -0.96 10.10 23.65
CA PHE A 86 -2.14 9.75 24.44
C PHE A 86 -3.04 8.86 23.59
N ALA A 87 -3.40 7.69 24.09
CA ALA A 87 -4.35 6.80 23.44
C ALA A 87 -5.22 6.07 24.46
N ARG A 88 -6.42 5.68 24.02
CA ARG A 88 -7.25 4.71 24.72
C ARG A 88 -7.41 3.52 23.80
N PRO A 89 -7.11 2.30 24.26
CA PRO A 89 -7.37 1.09 23.48
C PRO A 89 -8.84 1.04 23.09
N LYS A 90 -9.13 0.71 21.84
CA LYS A 90 -10.50 0.41 21.42
C LYS A 90 -10.92 -0.93 22.05
N ASP A 91 -12.20 -1.06 22.39
CA ASP A 91 -12.73 -2.37 22.75
C ASP A 91 -12.88 -3.21 21.49
N ASP A 92 -12.42 -4.46 21.50
CA ASP A 92 -12.57 -5.44 20.42
C ASP A 92 -14.04 -5.68 20.02
N ASP A 93 -15.00 -5.24 20.84
CA ASP A 93 -16.43 -5.33 20.57
C ASP A 93 -17.00 -4.14 19.76
N GLU A 94 -16.28 -3.04 19.59
CA GLU A 94 -16.77 -1.91 18.77
C GLU A 94 -16.68 -2.21 17.26
N ASP A 95 -15.71 -2.99 16.83
CA ASP A 95 -15.60 -3.40 15.42
C ASP A 95 -16.69 -4.39 15.00
N LYS A 96 -17.24 -5.17 15.95
CA LYS A 96 -18.37 -6.08 15.71
C LYS A 96 -19.75 -5.37 15.63
N LYS A 97 -19.87 -4.15 16.11
CA LYS A 97 -21.13 -3.37 16.04
C LYS A 97 -21.29 -2.59 14.72
N GLY A 98 -20.25 -2.53 13.88
CA GLY A 98 -20.28 -1.88 12.58
C GLY A 98 -20.96 -2.70 11.46
N GLU A 99 -21.15 -4.00 11.65
CA GLU A 99 -21.96 -4.81 10.77
C GLU A 99 -23.44 -4.60 11.06
N ALA A 100 -24.03 -3.61 10.43
CA ALA A 100 -25.47 -3.44 10.39
C ALA A 100 -26.09 -4.76 9.91
N ARG A 101 -26.83 -5.44 10.80
CA ARG A 101 -27.64 -6.61 10.46
C ARG A 101 -28.59 -6.20 9.34
N LYS A 102 -28.26 -6.55 8.10
CA LYS A 102 -29.18 -6.45 6.96
C LYS A 102 -30.29 -7.46 7.23
N CYS A 103 -31.49 -6.98 7.48
CA CYS A 103 -32.67 -7.82 7.47
C CYS A 103 -32.78 -8.50 6.09
N LYS A 104 -32.60 -9.83 6.03
CA LYS A 104 -32.98 -10.62 4.87
C LYS A 104 -34.47 -10.86 4.97
N ALA A 105 -35.24 -10.23 4.10
CA ALA A 105 -36.60 -10.66 3.81
C ALA A 105 -36.51 -11.86 2.84
N GLU A 106 -36.86 -13.03 3.27
CA GLU A 106 -37.13 -14.18 2.38
C GLU A 106 -38.59 -14.04 1.90
N ALA A 107 -38.76 -13.90 0.61
CA ALA A 107 -40.07 -13.96 -0.02
C ALA A 107 -40.36 -15.43 -0.41
N ASP A 108 -41.58 -15.91 -0.14
CA ASP A 108 -42.03 -17.19 -0.63
C ASP A 108 -42.34 -17.18 -2.15
N ALA A 109 -42.63 -18.32 -2.71
CA ALA A 109 -42.82 -18.49 -4.15
C ALA A 109 -44.04 -17.71 -4.71
N ASP A 110 -44.86 -17.08 -3.85
CA ASP A 110 -46.05 -16.29 -4.22
C ASP A 110 -45.90 -14.78 -3.97
N GLY A 111 -44.69 -14.30 -3.60
CA GLY A 111 -44.39 -12.88 -3.51
C GLY A 111 -44.98 -12.14 -2.30
N LYS A 112 -45.46 -12.85 -1.28
CA LYS A 112 -45.96 -12.25 -0.03
C LYS A 112 -44.85 -12.29 1.03
N ALA A 113 -44.48 -11.13 1.55
CA ALA A 113 -43.54 -11.00 2.63
C ALA A 113 -44.17 -11.48 3.96
N GLU A 114 -43.80 -12.67 4.43
CA GLU A 114 -44.11 -13.11 5.79
C GLU A 114 -43.00 -12.66 6.75
N SER A 115 -43.45 -11.91 7.73
CA SER A 115 -42.79 -11.50 9.01
C SER A 115 -41.26 -11.35 9.06
N CYS A 116 -40.86 -10.12 9.31
CA CYS A 116 -39.50 -9.77 9.71
C CYS A 116 -39.07 -10.48 11.02
N LYS A 117 -38.01 -11.26 11.00
CA LYS A 117 -37.41 -11.91 12.18
C LYS A 117 -36.60 -10.96 13.08
N CYS A 118 -37.05 -9.74 13.26
CA CYS A 118 -36.35 -8.72 14.06
C CYS A 118 -36.71 -8.70 15.56
N GLY A 119 -37.26 -9.76 16.14
CA GLY A 119 -37.63 -9.80 17.55
C GLY A 119 -38.73 -8.80 17.96
N GLU A 120 -39.26 -8.92 19.16
CA GLU A 120 -40.44 -8.23 19.69
C GLU A 120 -40.41 -6.68 19.76
N SER A 121 -39.39 -6.03 19.26
CA SER A 121 -39.24 -4.55 19.27
C SER A 121 -39.42 -3.88 17.93
N CYS A 122 -39.80 -4.56 16.87
CA CYS A 122 -40.01 -3.99 15.55
C CYS A 122 -41.48 -3.59 15.32
N LYS A 123 -41.79 -2.32 15.32
CA LYS A 123 -43.09 -1.76 14.97
C LYS A 123 -43.20 -1.56 13.46
N CYS A 124 -43.31 -2.61 12.70
CA CYS A 124 -43.64 -2.57 11.28
C CYS A 124 -45.08 -2.98 11.11
N GLU A 125 -46.07 -2.10 11.29
CA GLU A 125 -47.43 -2.32 10.93
C GLU A 125 -47.64 -2.01 9.44
N GLY A 126 -47.98 -3.05 8.72
CA GLY A 126 -48.69 -3.14 7.45
C GLY A 126 -48.64 -1.96 6.49
N LYS A 127 -47.63 -1.90 5.60
CA LYS A 127 -47.76 -1.25 4.29
C LYS A 127 -46.99 -2.06 3.23
N SER A 128 -47.68 -2.34 2.16
CA SER A 128 -47.31 -3.16 1.01
C SER A 128 -46.36 -2.41 0.04
N ASP A 129 -45.24 -1.88 0.48
CA ASP A 129 -44.22 -1.36 -0.42
C ASP A 129 -42.84 -1.65 0.15
N ALA A 130 -42.11 -2.54 -0.54
CA ALA A 130 -40.78 -3.03 -0.16
C ALA A 130 -39.67 -2.02 -0.36
N LYS A 131 -39.88 -0.73 -0.05
CA LYS A 131 -38.86 0.31 -0.03
C LYS A 131 -38.78 0.94 1.35
N ALA A 132 -37.65 0.65 2.01
CA ALA A 132 -37.16 1.35 3.23
C ALA A 132 -37.90 1.03 4.53
N CYS A 133 -37.63 -0.11 5.14
CA CYS A 133 -37.76 -0.24 6.58
C CYS A 133 -36.69 0.64 7.25
N LYS A 134 -37.08 1.84 7.68
CA LYS A 134 -36.29 2.67 8.59
C LYS A 134 -36.62 2.20 10.00
N CYS A 135 -35.83 1.29 10.56
CA CYS A 135 -35.84 1.08 11.99
C CYS A 135 -35.30 2.35 12.63
N ASP A 136 -36.19 3.12 13.27
CA ASP A 136 -35.77 4.23 14.11
C ASP A 136 -34.85 3.69 15.20
N LYS A 137 -33.63 4.18 15.22
CA LYS A 137 -32.73 4.00 16.35
C LYS A 137 -33.40 4.67 17.53
N ASP A 138 -33.99 3.90 18.42
CA ASP A 138 -34.28 4.40 19.78
C ASP A 138 -32.97 4.93 20.35
N LYS A 139 -32.83 6.24 20.29
CA LYS A 139 -31.87 6.99 21.07
C LYS A 139 -32.31 6.89 22.53
N SER A 140 -32.04 5.77 23.16
CA SER A 140 -31.87 5.82 24.60
C SER A 140 -30.49 6.44 24.86
N ASP A 141 -30.39 7.75 24.69
CA ASP A 141 -29.35 8.57 25.30
C ASP A 141 -29.52 8.49 26.82
N LYS A 142 -29.13 7.38 27.41
CA LYS A 142 -28.70 7.38 28.78
C LYS A 142 -27.32 8.01 28.80
N PRO A 143 -27.14 9.15 29.49
CA PRO A 143 -25.82 9.68 29.68
C PRO A 143 -24.97 8.59 30.32
N LYS A 144 -23.95 8.09 29.62
CA LYS A 144 -22.93 7.20 30.19
C LYS A 144 -22.11 8.04 31.18
N THR A 145 -22.58 8.23 32.38
CA THR A 145 -21.86 8.85 33.51
C THR A 145 -20.95 7.84 34.22
N GLY A 146 -20.56 6.76 33.55
CA GLY A 146 -19.48 5.90 34.00
C GLY A 146 -18.15 6.51 33.53
N LYS A 147 -17.23 6.77 34.45
CA LYS A 147 -15.83 7.02 34.12
C LYS A 147 -15.38 5.85 33.26
N ASP A 148 -14.88 6.17 32.05
CA ASP A 148 -14.29 5.18 31.18
C ASP A 148 -13.03 4.62 31.90
N GLU A 149 -13.17 3.43 32.48
CA GLU A 149 -12.14 2.78 33.30
C GLU A 149 -11.04 2.12 32.47
N ARG A 150 -11.08 2.24 31.13
CA ARG A 150 -10.06 1.69 30.29
C ARG A 150 -8.70 2.33 30.60
N PRO A 151 -7.62 1.54 30.61
CA PRO A 151 -6.29 2.07 30.87
C PRO A 151 -5.93 3.10 29.79
N GLN A 152 -5.65 4.31 30.22
CA GLN A 152 -5.16 5.35 29.34
C GLN A 152 -3.66 5.20 29.17
N ILE A 153 -3.22 5.03 27.91
CA ILE A 153 -1.80 5.13 27.55
C ILE A 153 -1.44 6.61 27.60
N ARG A 154 -0.43 6.94 28.37
CA ARG A 154 0.11 8.29 28.50
C ARG A 154 1.63 8.24 28.47
N GLU A 155 2.21 8.72 27.41
CA GLU A 155 3.64 8.90 27.23
C GLU A 155 3.97 10.37 27.07
N ILE A 156 4.94 10.86 27.81
CA ILE A 156 5.41 12.24 27.77
C ILE A 156 6.84 12.26 27.27
N GLY A 157 7.07 12.97 26.16
CA GLY A 157 8.41 13.14 25.59
C GLY A 157 9.02 11.86 25.04
N ILE A 158 8.19 10.91 24.54
CA ILE A 158 8.68 9.66 23.91
C ILE A 158 9.35 9.97 22.57
N THR A 159 10.44 9.29 22.27
CA THR A 159 11.08 9.38 20.94
C THR A 159 10.39 8.50 19.91
N PRO A 160 10.50 8.81 18.59
CA PRO A 160 9.95 7.96 17.53
C PRO A 160 10.43 6.50 17.57
N LEU A 161 11.69 6.24 17.94
CA LEU A 161 12.23 4.89 18.08
C LEU A 161 11.64 4.13 19.28
N GLU A 162 11.48 4.80 20.42
CA GLU A 162 10.83 4.21 21.59
C GLU A 162 9.37 3.91 21.30
N PHE A 163 8.66 4.83 20.60
CA PHE A 163 7.29 4.62 20.18
C PHE A 163 7.16 3.40 19.27
N TYR A 164 8.00 3.26 18.25
CA TYR A 164 8.01 2.09 17.38
C TYR A 164 8.18 0.80 18.17
N LYS A 165 9.22 0.74 19.00
CA LYS A 165 9.54 -0.46 19.80
C LYS A 165 8.44 -0.85 20.79
N LYS A 166 7.72 0.13 21.35
CA LYS A 166 6.76 -0.09 22.43
C LYS A 166 5.34 -0.36 21.93
N TYR A 167 4.94 0.30 20.85
CA TYR A 167 3.54 0.34 20.40
C TYR A 167 3.26 -0.28 19.03
N VAL A 168 4.28 -0.60 18.27
CA VAL A 168 4.11 -1.23 16.95
C VAL A 168 4.49 -2.71 17.06
N PRO A 169 3.50 -3.64 17.07
CA PRO A 169 3.74 -5.06 17.34
C PRO A 169 4.28 -5.82 16.11
N VAL A 170 4.83 -5.11 15.14
CA VAL A 170 5.31 -5.67 13.88
C VAL A 170 6.78 -5.27 13.69
N ASP A 171 7.66 -6.26 13.53
CA ASP A 171 9.03 -6.01 13.09
C ASP A 171 9.03 -5.78 11.56
N VAL A 172 9.38 -4.56 11.15
CA VAL A 172 9.47 -4.21 9.73
C VAL A 172 10.55 -5.01 8.98
N ASN A 173 11.47 -5.65 9.69
CA ASN A 173 12.51 -6.51 9.13
C ASN A 173 12.02 -7.91 8.78
N ASP A 174 10.82 -8.30 9.22
CA ASP A 174 10.21 -9.58 8.87
C ASP A 174 9.65 -9.63 7.45
N PHE A 175 9.68 -8.50 6.75
CA PHE A 175 9.14 -8.40 5.40
C PHE A 175 10.22 -8.44 4.33
N VAL A 176 9.86 -9.01 3.20
CA VAL A 176 10.69 -9.07 1.99
C VAL A 176 9.89 -8.61 0.78
N THR A 177 10.60 -8.10 -0.22
CA THR A 177 10.02 -7.78 -1.51
C THR A 177 10.12 -8.98 -2.44
N LEU A 178 8.99 -9.51 -2.88
CA LEU A 178 8.91 -10.42 -4.01
C LEU A 178 8.59 -9.62 -5.27
N ALA A 179 9.20 -9.99 -6.39
CA ALA A 179 8.87 -9.48 -7.71
C ALA A 179 8.43 -10.62 -8.62
N ASN A 180 7.56 -10.32 -9.57
CA ASN A 180 7.25 -11.20 -10.68
C ASN A 180 7.52 -10.47 -11.99
N ALA A 181 8.76 -10.62 -12.49
CA ALA A 181 9.24 -10.02 -13.72
C ALA A 181 9.75 -11.12 -14.66
N PRO A 182 8.92 -11.58 -15.63
CA PRO A 182 9.26 -12.67 -16.54
C PRO A 182 10.19 -12.20 -17.68
N LEU A 183 11.32 -11.58 -17.33
CA LEU A 183 12.30 -11.03 -18.28
C LEU A 183 13.43 -12.03 -18.52
N LYS A 184 13.85 -12.19 -19.79
CA LYS A 184 14.92 -13.13 -20.17
C LYS A 184 16.25 -12.86 -19.47
N ASN A 185 16.57 -11.60 -19.23
CA ASN A 185 17.79 -11.17 -18.54
C ASN A 185 17.64 -11.11 -17.00
N ARG A 186 16.53 -11.60 -16.48
CA ARG A 186 16.24 -11.68 -15.03
C ARG A 186 15.56 -12.97 -14.68
N PRO A 187 16.32 -14.06 -14.62
CA PRO A 187 15.81 -15.36 -14.23
C PRO A 187 14.97 -15.31 -12.94
N PHE A 188 13.97 -16.16 -12.87
CA PHE A 188 13.27 -16.43 -11.62
C PHE A 188 14.18 -17.18 -10.63
N ASN A 189 13.75 -17.20 -9.38
CA ASN A 189 14.46 -17.84 -8.26
C ASN A 189 15.85 -17.25 -8.06
N GLN A 190 15.95 -15.95 -8.21
CA GLN A 190 17.18 -15.18 -8.04
C GLN A 190 16.92 -13.95 -7.18
N ARG A 191 17.86 -13.66 -6.26
CA ARG A 191 17.88 -12.40 -5.49
C ARG A 191 18.59 -11.31 -6.28
N TYR A 192 18.03 -10.10 -6.26
CA TYR A 192 18.54 -8.92 -6.95
C TYR A 192 18.74 -7.76 -6.01
N ARG A 193 19.72 -6.91 -6.30
CA ARG A 193 19.99 -5.63 -5.62
C ARG A 193 20.06 -4.51 -6.63
N ILE A 194 19.38 -3.38 -6.36
CA ILE A 194 19.37 -2.23 -7.25
C ILE A 194 20.42 -1.23 -6.75
N ARG A 195 21.48 -1.03 -7.50
CA ARG A 195 22.55 -0.10 -7.16
C ARG A 195 22.05 1.33 -6.98
N PHE A 196 22.61 2.05 -6.01
CA PHE A 196 22.29 3.45 -5.73
C PHE A 196 20.81 3.70 -5.35
N SER A 197 20.14 2.73 -4.79
CA SER A 197 18.74 2.83 -4.37
C SER A 197 18.56 3.07 -2.87
N ALA A 198 19.63 3.07 -2.09
CA ALA A 198 19.58 3.28 -0.66
C ALA A 198 18.99 4.66 -0.31
N ASN A 199 17.97 4.68 0.55
CA ASN A 199 17.46 5.92 1.15
C ASN A 199 18.02 6.19 2.56
N VAL A 200 18.71 5.20 3.12
CA VAL A 200 19.51 5.27 4.35
C VAL A 200 20.83 4.60 4.03
N ALA A 201 21.92 5.34 4.05
CA ALA A 201 23.23 4.87 3.56
C ALA A 201 23.71 3.59 4.27
N GLU A 202 23.45 3.48 5.57
CA GLU A 202 23.89 2.36 6.39
C GLU A 202 23.05 1.09 6.18
N ALA A 203 21.85 1.21 5.60
CA ALA A 203 20.94 0.09 5.41
C ALA A 203 21.14 -0.67 4.09
N GLY A 204 21.99 -0.14 3.22
CA GLY A 204 22.25 -0.72 1.90
C GLY A 204 21.14 -0.46 0.88
N ASP A 205 21.35 -0.99 -0.31
CA ASP A 205 20.48 -0.84 -1.46
C ASP A 205 19.24 -1.73 -1.39
N MET A 206 18.24 -1.40 -2.20
CA MET A 206 17.00 -2.18 -2.28
C MET A 206 17.23 -3.56 -2.87
N GLU A 207 16.64 -4.56 -2.23
CA GLU A 207 16.67 -5.94 -2.67
C GLU A 207 15.28 -6.51 -2.88
N PHE A 208 15.20 -7.48 -3.78
CA PHE A 208 13.99 -8.27 -4.02
C PHE A 208 14.35 -9.66 -4.52
N VAL A 209 13.41 -10.60 -4.42
CA VAL A 209 13.51 -11.93 -5.02
C VAL A 209 12.55 -12.01 -6.19
N ASN A 210 13.05 -12.33 -7.39
CA ASN A 210 12.21 -12.56 -8.56
C ASN A 210 11.72 -13.99 -8.58
N VAL A 211 10.41 -14.21 -8.54
CA VAL A 211 9.79 -15.53 -8.41
C VAL A 211 8.76 -15.79 -9.53
N PRO A 212 8.50 -17.07 -9.88
CA PRO A 212 7.42 -17.43 -10.79
C PRO A 212 6.05 -16.96 -10.29
N LEU A 213 5.09 -16.81 -11.18
CA LEU A 213 3.77 -16.22 -10.88
C LEU A 213 2.98 -17.06 -9.86
N ASP A 214 3.08 -18.37 -9.91
CA ASP A 214 2.42 -19.29 -8.98
C ASP A 214 2.96 -19.13 -7.55
N VAL A 215 4.27 -19.03 -7.36
CA VAL A 215 4.92 -18.75 -6.08
C VAL A 215 4.53 -17.36 -5.58
N PHE A 216 4.57 -16.35 -6.47
CA PHE A 216 4.20 -14.98 -6.17
C PHE A 216 2.76 -14.88 -5.67
N LYS A 217 1.82 -15.50 -6.38
CA LYS A 217 0.39 -15.49 -6.05
C LYS A 217 0.11 -16.29 -4.77
N LYS A 218 0.77 -17.45 -4.60
CA LYS A 218 0.62 -18.26 -3.40
C LYS A 218 1.05 -17.51 -2.13
N ALA A 219 2.17 -16.81 -2.16
CA ALA A 219 2.64 -16.01 -1.02
C ALA A 219 1.62 -14.93 -0.61
N ALA A 220 1.00 -14.24 -1.59
CA ALA A 220 -0.06 -13.28 -1.32
C ALA A 220 -1.31 -13.95 -0.71
N LEU A 221 -1.70 -15.12 -1.23
CA LEU A 221 -2.86 -15.86 -0.75
C LEU A 221 -2.64 -16.37 0.68
N ASP A 222 -1.49 -16.95 0.97
CA ASP A 222 -1.14 -17.46 2.31
C ASP A 222 -1.18 -16.33 3.34
N GLN A 223 -0.59 -15.17 3.04
CA GLN A 223 -0.61 -14.01 3.94
C GLN A 223 -2.02 -13.46 4.16
N LEU A 224 -2.85 -13.34 3.11
CA LEU A 224 -4.23 -12.85 3.21
C LEU A 224 -5.12 -13.80 4.00
N THR A 225 -5.00 -15.11 3.78
CA THR A 225 -5.80 -16.13 4.48
C THR A 225 -5.43 -16.24 5.95
N ALA A 226 -4.20 -15.88 6.31
CA ALA A 226 -3.76 -15.73 7.69
C ALA A 226 -4.26 -14.41 8.35
N GLY A 227 -5.03 -13.59 7.64
CA GLY A 227 -5.60 -12.34 8.16
C GLY A 227 -4.68 -11.12 8.05
N HIS A 228 -3.60 -11.21 7.29
CA HIS A 228 -2.65 -10.11 7.10
C HIS A 228 -2.78 -9.48 5.71
N PRO A 229 -2.95 -8.14 5.61
CA PRO A 229 -3.00 -7.45 4.34
C PRO A 229 -1.67 -7.55 3.60
N VAL A 230 -1.72 -7.45 2.26
CA VAL A 230 -0.54 -7.52 1.39
C VAL A 230 -0.39 -6.23 0.61
N TRP A 231 0.68 -5.49 0.86
CA TRP A 231 1.06 -4.36 0.02
C TRP A 231 1.58 -4.86 -1.32
N PHE A 232 1.16 -4.20 -2.41
CA PHE A 232 1.59 -4.55 -3.75
C PHE A 232 1.83 -3.32 -4.62
N ALA A 233 2.70 -3.47 -5.64
CA ALA A 233 2.92 -2.47 -6.66
C ALA A 233 2.45 -2.98 -8.03
N CYS A 234 1.93 -2.06 -8.85
CA CYS A 234 1.34 -2.39 -10.13
C CYS A 234 1.38 -1.20 -11.11
N ASP A 235 0.98 -1.44 -12.35
CA ASP A 235 0.56 -0.38 -13.26
C ASP A 235 -0.96 -0.17 -13.16
N CYS A 236 -1.38 0.77 -12.34
CA CYS A 236 -2.80 1.06 -12.11
C CYS A 236 -3.47 1.88 -13.23
N THR A 237 -2.73 2.23 -14.29
CA THR A 237 -3.28 2.98 -15.43
C THR A 237 -3.95 2.07 -16.45
N GLN A 238 -3.64 0.78 -16.42
CA GLN A 238 -4.12 -0.20 -17.37
C GLN A 238 -5.51 -0.74 -17.00
N PHE A 239 -6.48 -0.65 -17.94
CA PHE A 239 -7.81 -1.24 -17.81
C PHE A 239 -8.46 -1.01 -16.45
N ALA A 240 -8.46 0.25 -16.00
CA ALA A 240 -8.98 0.66 -14.71
C ALA A 240 -10.22 1.56 -14.87
N LEU A 241 -11.35 1.15 -14.31
CA LEU A 241 -12.53 2.00 -14.10
C LEU A 241 -12.42 2.63 -12.70
N ARG A 242 -11.67 3.73 -12.60
CA ARG A 242 -11.29 4.33 -11.30
C ARG A 242 -12.49 4.79 -10.49
N LYS A 243 -13.51 5.34 -11.14
CA LYS A 243 -14.73 5.81 -10.48
C LYS A 243 -15.57 4.66 -9.94
N ASP A 244 -15.64 3.57 -10.70
CA ASP A 244 -16.50 2.43 -10.36
C ASP A 244 -15.76 1.39 -9.50
N GLY A 245 -14.44 1.50 -9.36
CA GLY A 245 -13.63 0.65 -8.50
C GLY A 245 -13.27 -0.72 -9.09
N PHE A 246 -12.95 -0.77 -10.39
CA PHE A 246 -12.60 -2.03 -11.06
C PHE A 246 -11.22 -1.94 -11.73
N PHE A 247 -10.45 -3.03 -11.56
CA PHE A 247 -9.25 -3.35 -12.32
C PHE A 247 -9.51 -4.67 -13.06
N ASP A 248 -9.84 -4.60 -14.34
CA ASP A 248 -10.16 -5.78 -15.14
C ASP A 248 -9.90 -5.51 -16.62
N GLN A 249 -9.24 -6.44 -17.32
CA GLN A 249 -8.91 -6.30 -18.73
C GLN A 249 -10.17 -6.28 -19.63
N SER A 250 -11.30 -6.77 -19.14
CA SER A 250 -12.56 -6.82 -19.90
C SER A 250 -13.38 -5.53 -19.84
N VAL A 251 -13.00 -4.54 -18.99
CA VAL A 251 -13.79 -3.30 -18.80
C VAL A 251 -13.79 -2.40 -20.03
N VAL A 252 -12.76 -2.52 -20.89
CA VAL A 252 -12.68 -1.81 -22.18
C VAL A 252 -12.25 -2.80 -23.27
N ARG A 253 -13.10 -3.01 -24.24
CA ARG A 253 -12.84 -3.92 -25.38
C ARG A 253 -12.09 -3.21 -26.49
N VAL A 254 -10.85 -2.83 -26.21
CA VAL A 254 -10.01 -2.11 -27.17
C VAL A 254 -9.71 -2.90 -28.46
N ASP A 255 -9.66 -4.23 -28.33
CA ASP A 255 -9.54 -5.18 -29.45
C ASP A 255 -10.70 -5.03 -30.45
N GLN A 256 -11.92 -4.98 -29.96
CA GLN A 256 -13.12 -4.77 -30.77
C GLN A 256 -13.21 -3.34 -31.33
N LEU A 257 -12.84 -2.35 -30.50
CA LEU A 257 -12.90 -0.94 -30.89
C LEU A 257 -11.97 -0.63 -32.06
N PHE A 258 -10.75 -1.17 -32.03
CA PHE A 258 -9.72 -0.88 -33.03
C PHE A 258 -9.60 -1.97 -34.11
N GLY A 259 -10.30 -3.09 -33.98
CA GLY A 259 -10.26 -4.22 -34.91
C GLY A 259 -8.89 -4.90 -34.97
N THR A 260 -8.15 -4.90 -33.86
CA THR A 260 -6.82 -5.51 -33.77
C THR A 260 -6.60 -6.12 -32.39
N GLU A 261 -5.82 -7.18 -32.33
CA GLU A 261 -5.48 -7.84 -31.07
C GLU A 261 -4.30 -7.13 -30.37
N PHE A 262 -4.38 -7.02 -29.06
CA PHE A 262 -3.31 -6.52 -28.19
C PHE A 262 -2.65 -7.70 -27.49
N THR A 263 -1.66 -8.31 -28.12
CA THR A 263 -1.05 -9.59 -27.71
C THR A 263 0.13 -9.44 -26.73
N GLY A 264 0.53 -8.20 -26.42
CA GLY A 264 1.63 -7.95 -25.47
C GLY A 264 1.38 -8.65 -24.13
N ASP A 265 2.38 -9.32 -23.55
CA ASP A 265 2.33 -9.96 -22.23
C ASP A 265 3.02 -9.10 -21.15
N LYS A 266 3.09 -9.60 -19.90
CA LYS A 266 3.75 -8.90 -18.80
C LYS A 266 5.22 -8.60 -19.08
N ALA A 267 5.93 -9.57 -19.72
CA ALA A 267 7.32 -9.38 -20.10
C ALA A 267 7.47 -8.22 -21.09
N HIS A 268 6.61 -8.18 -22.10
CA HIS A 268 6.57 -7.09 -23.08
C HIS A 268 6.33 -5.74 -22.39
N GLY A 269 5.31 -5.67 -21.54
CA GLY A 269 4.97 -4.42 -20.83
C GLY A 269 6.14 -3.87 -20.00
N LEU A 270 6.89 -4.74 -19.33
CA LEU A 270 8.05 -4.36 -18.54
C LEU A 270 9.27 -4.01 -19.41
N GLU A 271 9.57 -4.82 -20.42
CA GLU A 271 10.78 -4.67 -21.25
C GLU A 271 10.73 -3.41 -22.12
N TYR A 272 9.58 -3.13 -22.73
CA TYR A 272 9.38 -1.98 -23.61
C TYR A 272 8.82 -0.74 -22.91
N GLY A 273 8.49 -0.83 -21.62
CA GLY A 273 8.00 0.30 -20.84
C GLY A 273 6.54 0.67 -21.11
N ASP A 274 5.76 -0.25 -21.69
CA ASP A 274 4.32 -0.12 -21.90
C ASP A 274 3.53 -0.17 -20.60
N SER A 275 4.01 -0.96 -19.62
CA SER A 275 3.38 -1.12 -18.31
C SER A 275 4.40 -1.05 -17.17
N PRO A 276 4.99 0.13 -16.90
CA PRO A 276 5.87 0.31 -15.74
C PRO A 276 5.05 0.37 -14.45
N SER A 277 5.58 -0.18 -13.36
CA SER A 277 4.96 -0.03 -12.05
C SER A 277 4.89 1.45 -11.65
N ASN A 278 3.70 1.96 -11.37
CA ASN A 278 3.45 3.39 -11.13
C ASN A 278 2.61 3.68 -9.88
N HIS A 279 2.05 2.66 -9.23
CA HIS A 279 1.20 2.83 -8.07
C HIS A 279 1.32 1.65 -7.10
N ALA A 280 1.01 1.91 -5.84
CA ALA A 280 0.98 0.91 -4.79
C ALA A 280 -0.36 0.95 -4.04
N MET A 281 -0.87 -0.23 -3.72
CA MET A 281 -2.13 -0.43 -3.00
C MET A 281 -2.01 -1.61 -2.04
N THR A 282 -3.09 -1.97 -1.38
CA THR A 282 -3.11 -3.06 -0.41
C THR A 282 -4.22 -4.06 -0.73
N PHE A 283 -3.88 -5.34 -0.85
CA PHE A 283 -4.88 -6.39 -0.83
C PHE A 283 -5.39 -6.59 0.59
N THR A 284 -6.71 -6.56 0.76
CA THR A 284 -7.41 -6.75 2.04
C THR A 284 -8.36 -7.95 2.02
N GLY A 285 -8.41 -8.68 0.92
CA GLY A 285 -9.20 -9.89 0.79
C GLY A 285 -9.06 -10.52 -0.59
N VAL A 286 -9.48 -11.76 -0.68
CA VAL A 286 -9.49 -12.55 -1.91
C VAL A 286 -10.77 -13.37 -1.98
N ASN A 287 -11.33 -13.51 -3.18
CA ASN A 287 -12.40 -14.46 -3.46
C ASN A 287 -11.83 -15.68 -4.19
N LEU A 288 -12.14 -16.85 -3.68
CA LEU A 288 -11.74 -18.12 -4.27
C LEU A 288 -12.89 -18.72 -5.08
N GLY A 289 -12.58 -19.30 -6.22
CA GLY A 289 -13.49 -20.13 -6.99
C GLY A 289 -13.76 -21.47 -6.31
N GLU A 290 -14.64 -22.28 -6.91
CA GLU A 290 -14.92 -23.64 -6.44
C GLU A 290 -13.70 -24.56 -6.53
N ASP A 291 -12.75 -24.24 -7.41
CA ASP A 291 -11.45 -24.91 -7.56
C ASP A 291 -10.40 -24.49 -6.53
N GLY A 292 -10.78 -23.61 -5.60
CA GLY A 292 -9.88 -23.06 -4.57
C GLY A 292 -8.89 -22.01 -5.07
N LYS A 293 -8.97 -21.61 -6.35
CA LYS A 293 -8.06 -20.60 -6.92
C LYS A 293 -8.64 -19.19 -6.80
N PRO A 294 -7.78 -18.16 -6.66
CA PRO A 294 -8.20 -16.78 -6.70
C PRO A 294 -8.90 -16.45 -8.01
N ASN A 295 -10.01 -15.71 -7.94
CA ASN A 295 -10.68 -15.18 -9.12
C ASN A 295 -10.86 -13.65 -9.02
N ARG A 296 -10.88 -13.09 -7.80
CA ARG A 296 -10.96 -11.66 -7.53
C ARG A 296 -10.21 -11.31 -6.26
N TRP A 297 -9.64 -10.11 -6.25
CA TRP A 297 -8.91 -9.53 -5.13
C TRP A 297 -9.60 -8.25 -4.67
N LYS A 298 -9.79 -8.10 -3.36
CA LYS A 298 -10.27 -6.85 -2.77
C LYS A 298 -9.07 -5.96 -2.51
N VAL A 299 -9.11 -4.75 -3.05
CA VAL A 299 -8.03 -3.76 -2.98
C VAL A 299 -8.48 -2.57 -2.18
N GLU A 300 -7.67 -2.12 -1.23
CA GLU A 300 -7.78 -0.82 -0.57
C GLU A 300 -6.82 0.16 -1.24
N ASN A 301 -7.34 1.33 -1.65
CA ASN A 301 -6.58 2.35 -2.36
C ASN A 301 -6.52 3.65 -1.55
N SER A 302 -5.57 4.52 -1.89
CA SER A 302 -5.30 5.78 -1.19
C SER A 302 -5.99 7.02 -1.79
N TRP A 303 -6.91 6.85 -2.75
CA TRP A 303 -7.54 7.97 -3.46
C TRP A 303 -8.78 8.55 -2.76
N GLY A 304 -9.04 8.16 -1.51
CA GLY A 304 -10.17 8.63 -0.72
C GLY A 304 -11.45 7.82 -0.92
N LYS A 305 -12.47 8.12 -0.10
CA LYS A 305 -13.73 7.38 -0.08
C LYS A 305 -14.61 7.60 -1.30
N ASP A 306 -14.39 8.69 -2.03
CA ASP A 306 -15.18 9.03 -3.22
C ASP A 306 -14.72 8.26 -4.48
N ALA A 307 -13.60 7.55 -4.39
CA ALA A 307 -13.05 6.72 -5.44
C ALA A 307 -13.39 5.25 -5.21
N GLY A 308 -13.88 4.55 -6.23
CA GLY A 308 -14.36 3.19 -6.11
C GLY A 308 -15.58 3.10 -5.16
N LYS A 309 -15.64 2.03 -4.38
CA LYS A 309 -16.67 1.87 -3.35
C LYS A 309 -16.05 2.11 -1.96
N ASP A 310 -16.24 3.30 -1.41
CA ASP A 310 -15.67 3.71 -0.12
C ASP A 310 -14.13 3.58 -0.06
N GLY A 311 -13.43 3.83 -1.18
CA GLY A 311 -11.98 3.67 -1.31
C GLY A 311 -11.50 2.26 -1.69
N TYR A 312 -12.43 1.30 -1.83
CA TYR A 312 -12.12 -0.08 -2.21
C TYR A 312 -12.39 -0.34 -3.68
N TYR A 313 -11.59 -1.28 -4.20
CA TYR A 313 -11.63 -1.73 -5.59
C TYR A 313 -11.71 -3.25 -5.66
N VAL A 314 -12.20 -3.76 -6.78
CA VAL A 314 -12.16 -5.18 -7.13
C VAL A 314 -11.22 -5.36 -8.31
N MET A 315 -10.25 -6.24 -8.15
CA MET A 315 -9.30 -6.61 -9.20
C MET A 315 -9.58 -8.04 -9.65
N SER A 316 -9.66 -8.29 -10.96
CA SER A 316 -9.72 -9.65 -11.49
C SER A 316 -8.37 -10.34 -11.37
N ASP A 317 -8.38 -11.67 -11.28
CA ASP A 317 -7.14 -12.46 -11.18
C ASP A 317 -6.29 -12.36 -12.44
N ALA A 318 -6.92 -12.26 -13.62
CA ALA A 318 -6.22 -12.03 -14.88
C ALA A 318 -5.49 -10.66 -14.92
N TRP A 319 -6.09 -9.63 -14.31
CA TRP A 319 -5.45 -8.34 -14.18
C TRP A 319 -4.26 -8.39 -13.19
N PHE A 320 -4.39 -9.13 -12.08
CA PHE A 320 -3.31 -9.40 -11.15
C PHE A 320 -2.11 -10.01 -11.90
N ASP A 321 -2.34 -11.07 -12.66
CA ASP A 321 -1.31 -11.79 -13.40
C ASP A 321 -0.53 -10.88 -14.35
N ARG A 322 -1.22 -9.93 -14.95
CA ARG A 322 -0.66 -9.05 -15.97
C ARG A 322 0.08 -7.85 -15.40
N TYR A 323 -0.47 -7.19 -14.36
CA TYR A 323 -0.05 -5.84 -13.98
C TYR A 323 0.51 -5.71 -12.56
N VAL A 324 0.35 -6.69 -11.69
CA VAL A 324 0.97 -6.68 -10.36
C VAL A 324 2.42 -7.16 -10.47
N THR A 325 3.36 -6.32 -10.06
CA THR A 325 4.81 -6.57 -10.27
C THR A 325 5.57 -6.84 -8.99
N GLU A 326 5.14 -6.32 -7.85
CA GLU A 326 5.82 -6.48 -6.56
C GLU A 326 4.82 -6.73 -5.44
N LEU A 327 5.23 -7.54 -4.46
CA LEU A 327 4.52 -7.81 -3.21
C LEU A 327 5.47 -7.61 -2.03
N ILE A 328 4.92 -7.12 -0.91
CA ILE A 328 5.62 -7.13 0.37
C ILE A 328 5.04 -8.25 1.23
N ILE A 329 5.84 -9.27 1.45
CA ILE A 329 5.44 -10.53 2.11
C ILE A 329 6.25 -10.73 3.38
N ARG A 330 5.60 -11.19 4.46
CA ARG A 330 6.29 -11.63 5.67
C ARG A 330 7.05 -12.93 5.39
N LYS A 331 8.26 -13.04 5.91
CA LYS A 331 9.15 -14.19 5.71
C LYS A 331 8.50 -15.54 6.07
N GLU A 332 7.57 -15.53 7.03
CA GLU A 332 6.86 -16.75 7.45
C GLU A 332 5.95 -17.36 6.37
N TYR A 333 5.50 -16.55 5.38
CA TYR A 333 4.66 -17.00 4.26
C TYR A 333 5.43 -17.35 3.00
N LEU A 334 6.76 -17.34 3.06
CA LEU A 334 7.61 -17.81 1.96
C LEU A 334 7.74 -19.33 2.03
N ASP A 335 7.73 -20.01 0.88
CA ASP A 335 8.19 -21.38 0.79
C ASP A 335 9.69 -21.51 1.12
N ASP A 336 10.14 -22.72 1.41
CA ASP A 336 11.52 -22.95 1.83
C ASP A 336 12.53 -22.61 0.73
N ALA A 337 12.18 -22.84 -0.55
CA ALA A 337 13.03 -22.53 -1.69
C ALA A 337 13.23 -21.00 -1.81
N THR A 338 12.15 -20.23 -1.75
CA THR A 338 12.21 -18.75 -1.79
C THR A 338 12.93 -18.20 -0.56
N ARG A 339 12.69 -18.77 0.62
CA ARG A 339 13.36 -18.36 1.87
C ARG A 339 14.86 -18.56 1.81
N ALA A 340 15.32 -19.66 1.22
CA ALA A 340 16.76 -19.96 1.05
C ALA A 340 17.46 -18.90 0.16
N LEU A 341 16.75 -18.29 -0.79
CA LEU A 341 17.32 -17.25 -1.65
C LEU A 341 17.68 -15.97 -0.89
N LEU A 342 17.07 -15.71 0.27
CA LEU A 342 17.37 -14.51 1.06
C LEU A 342 18.80 -14.48 1.61
N THR A 343 19.50 -15.60 1.62
CA THR A 343 20.89 -15.73 2.07
C THR A 343 21.90 -15.85 0.92
N THR A 344 21.42 -15.88 -0.33
CA THR A 344 22.31 -15.93 -1.51
C THR A 344 22.88 -14.54 -1.82
N GLU A 345 24.01 -14.50 -2.54
CA GLU A 345 24.56 -13.24 -3.05
C GLU A 345 23.60 -12.66 -4.12
N PRO A 346 23.17 -11.39 -4.00
CA PRO A 346 22.27 -10.79 -4.97
C PRO A 346 22.99 -10.44 -6.27
N VAL A 347 22.27 -10.56 -7.38
CA VAL A 347 22.71 -10.02 -8.67
C VAL A 347 22.48 -8.50 -8.69
N GLU A 348 23.55 -7.75 -8.96
CA GLU A 348 23.49 -6.28 -9.03
C GLU A 348 22.76 -5.81 -10.29
N LEU A 349 21.83 -4.88 -10.12
CA LEU A 349 21.09 -4.22 -11.19
C LEU A 349 21.39 -2.72 -11.21
N ASP A 350 21.56 -2.19 -12.39
CA ASP A 350 21.67 -0.74 -12.56
C ASP A 350 20.28 -0.05 -12.43
N PRO A 351 20.21 1.16 -11.89
CA PRO A 351 18.94 1.84 -11.58
C PRO A 351 18.13 2.25 -12.81
N TRP A 352 18.70 2.20 -14.01
CA TRP A 352 18.02 2.52 -15.28
C TRP A 352 17.42 1.29 -15.98
N GLN A 353 17.53 0.11 -15.41
CA GLN A 353 16.96 -1.10 -15.99
C GLN A 353 15.41 -1.13 -15.88
N PRO A 354 14.68 -1.86 -16.76
CA PRO A 354 13.22 -1.77 -16.85
C PRO A 354 12.45 -1.91 -15.53
N LEU A 355 12.75 -2.93 -14.71
CA LEU A 355 12.06 -3.14 -13.44
C LEU A 355 12.40 -2.07 -12.38
N THR A 356 13.51 -1.36 -12.54
CA THR A 356 13.96 -0.33 -11.61
C THR A 356 13.48 1.08 -11.98
N ARG A 357 12.91 1.25 -13.17
CA ARG A 357 12.31 2.52 -13.59
C ARG A 357 11.01 2.71 -12.83
N ARG A 358 11.10 3.33 -11.68
CA ARG A 358 9.95 3.85 -10.95
C ARG A 358 9.60 5.21 -11.52
N CYS A 359 8.34 5.38 -11.88
CA CYS A 359 7.65 6.61 -12.26
C CYS A 359 8.53 7.78 -12.72
N ARG A 360 8.35 8.19 -13.95
CA ARG A 360 8.77 9.53 -14.41
C ARG A 360 7.83 10.59 -13.84
#